data_5985e5b68f6f28a7cf4f6fbf9b839f60
#
_entry.id   5985e5b68f6f28a7cf4f6fbf9b839f60
#
_cell.length_a   1.000
_cell.length_b   1.000
_cell.length_c   1.000
_cell.angle_alpha   90.00
_cell.angle_beta   90.00
_cell.angle_gamma   90.00
#
_symmetry.space_group_name_H-M   'P 1'
#
loop_
_entity.id
_entity.type
_entity.pdbx_description
1 polymer ?
#
loop_
_entity_poly.entity_id
_entity_poly.type
_entity_poly.pdbx_seq_one_letter_code
_entity_poly.pdbx_strand_id
1 'polypeptide(L)'
;MANYEATKYDFDGANLTGIEGTATGTILPWSAASLPSGFLECNGTAVSRSTYSALFAIIGTTYGAGDGSTTFNTPNLADNTPVGKSGTKALASTGGANTVSSTGNVAGSTANATLSEAQLASHAHNQTAPVVGSPNGGSPTGGFYGSNNRSLAVSSTGSGSGHLHNMSANFSGDATSVLQPYLALIYIIKT
;
A
#
# COMPACT_ATOMS: atom_id res chain seq x y z
N MET A 1 -16.18 -10.14 79.66
CA MET A 1 -16.01 -10.81 78.35
C MET A 1 -16.59 -9.83 77.31
N ALA A 2 -15.75 -9.19 76.55
CA ALA A 2 -16.20 -8.31 75.50
C ALA A 2 -16.81 -9.18 74.37
N ASN A 3 -18.09 -8.93 74.09
CA ASN A 3 -18.74 -9.49 72.90
C ASN A 3 -18.00 -9.04 71.67
N TYR A 4 -17.31 -9.91 71.02
CA TYR A 4 -16.91 -9.75 69.64
C TYR A 4 -18.18 -9.87 68.79
N GLU A 5 -18.92 -8.79 68.65
CA GLU A 5 -19.89 -8.70 67.57
C GLU A 5 -19.09 -8.68 66.29
N ALA A 6 -19.25 -9.74 65.51
CA ALA A 6 -18.77 -9.79 64.15
C ALA A 6 -19.42 -8.61 63.42
N THR A 7 -18.67 -7.52 63.30
CA THR A 7 -19.05 -6.40 62.43
C THR A 7 -19.21 -7.03 61.05
N LYS A 8 -20.45 -7.14 60.60
CA LYS A 8 -20.79 -7.60 59.27
C LYS A 8 -20.20 -6.57 58.33
N TYR A 9 -19.04 -6.90 57.78
CA TYR A 9 -18.49 -6.06 56.72
C TYR A 9 -19.45 -6.13 55.53
N ASP A 10 -20.15 -5.05 55.28
CA ASP A 10 -20.95 -4.89 54.10
C ASP A 10 -20.00 -4.64 52.91
N PHE A 11 -19.76 -5.71 52.14
CA PHE A 11 -18.90 -5.65 50.99
C PHE A 11 -19.59 -5.12 49.72
N ASP A 12 -20.71 -4.40 49.86
CA ASP A 12 -21.38 -3.75 48.74
C ASP A 12 -20.58 -2.59 48.14
N GLY A 13 -19.48 -2.21 48.76
CA GLY A 13 -18.60 -1.14 48.31
C GLY A 13 -19.10 0.30 48.65
N ALA A 14 -20.34 0.46 49.16
CA ALA A 14 -20.93 1.77 49.40
C ALA A 14 -20.22 2.53 50.55
N ASN A 15 -19.61 1.84 51.50
CA ASN A 15 -18.92 2.38 52.68
C ASN A 15 -17.39 2.24 52.63
N LEU A 16 -16.84 1.76 51.53
CA LEU A 16 -15.40 1.66 51.35
C LEU A 16 -14.84 2.94 50.78
N THR A 17 -14.47 3.89 51.64
CA THR A 17 -13.74 5.07 51.21
C THR A 17 -12.30 4.75 50.93
N GLY A 18 -11.80 5.15 49.76
CA GLY A 18 -10.41 4.92 49.35
C GLY A 18 -10.19 3.67 48.45
N ILE A 19 -11.24 2.92 48.11
CA ILE A 19 -11.15 1.98 46.98
C ILE A 19 -11.53 2.75 45.74
N GLU A 20 -10.53 3.22 45.05
CA GLU A 20 -10.72 3.82 43.74
C GLU A 20 -11.06 2.69 42.74
N GLY A 21 -12.32 2.70 42.29
CA GLY A 21 -12.74 1.88 41.16
C GLY A 21 -11.99 2.29 39.88
N THR A 22 -12.41 1.78 38.74
CA THR A 22 -11.86 2.21 37.45
C THR A 22 -11.99 3.75 37.32
N ALA A 23 -10.86 4.42 37.11
CA ALA A 23 -10.85 5.89 37.00
C ALA A 23 -11.62 6.36 35.75
N THR A 24 -12.33 7.47 35.83
CA THR A 24 -13.01 8.11 34.69
C THR A 24 -12.00 8.35 33.55
N GLY A 25 -12.40 8.05 32.31
CA GLY A 25 -11.51 8.12 31.13
C GLY A 25 -10.71 6.86 30.84
N THR A 26 -10.75 5.85 31.72
CA THR A 26 -10.11 4.54 31.42
C THR A 26 -10.88 3.83 30.31
N ILE A 27 -10.15 3.32 29.32
CA ILE A 27 -10.69 2.55 28.19
C ILE A 27 -10.38 1.07 28.43
N LEU A 28 -11.41 0.21 28.28
CA LEU A 28 -11.32 -1.23 28.47
C LEU A 28 -11.96 -1.96 27.30
N PRO A 29 -11.46 -3.16 26.92
CA PRO A 29 -12.19 -4.06 26.04
C PRO A 29 -13.36 -4.70 26.77
N TRP A 30 -14.48 -4.89 26.08
CA TRP A 30 -15.70 -5.45 26.63
C TRP A 30 -16.29 -6.51 25.68
N SER A 31 -16.71 -7.64 26.20
CA SER A 31 -17.09 -8.81 25.40
C SER A 31 -18.59 -8.96 25.17
N ALA A 32 -19.44 -8.13 25.80
CA ALA A 32 -20.90 -8.25 25.69
C ALA A 32 -21.50 -7.04 24.95
N ALA A 33 -22.62 -7.25 24.27
CA ALA A 33 -23.32 -6.20 23.54
C ALA A 33 -23.94 -5.13 24.46
N SER A 34 -24.37 -5.51 25.68
CA SER A 34 -24.90 -4.57 26.65
C SER A 34 -23.78 -3.94 27.47
N LEU A 35 -23.77 -2.62 27.54
CA LEU A 35 -22.74 -1.87 28.28
C LEU A 35 -23.01 -1.93 29.79
N PRO A 36 -21.98 -2.03 30.62
CA PRO A 36 -22.12 -1.89 32.06
C PRO A 36 -22.45 -0.46 32.45
N SER A 37 -23.15 -0.29 33.57
CA SER A 37 -23.47 1.04 34.11
C SER A 37 -22.20 1.86 34.34
N GLY A 38 -22.25 3.16 34.01
CA GLY A 38 -21.13 4.08 34.15
C GLY A 38 -20.04 3.94 33.05
N PHE A 39 -20.38 3.32 31.93
CA PHE A 39 -19.51 3.26 30.76
C PHE A 39 -20.26 3.67 29.49
N LEU A 40 -19.51 4.22 28.54
CA LEU A 40 -19.94 4.50 27.19
C LEU A 40 -19.14 3.69 26.19
N GLU A 41 -19.70 3.43 25.03
CA GLU A 41 -18.98 2.81 23.92
C GLU A 41 -18.01 3.80 23.25
N CYS A 42 -16.84 3.32 22.91
CA CYS A 42 -15.85 4.06 22.14
C CYS A 42 -16.12 3.94 20.63
N ASN A 43 -17.25 4.48 20.18
CA ASN A 43 -17.70 4.44 18.79
C ASN A 43 -17.74 5.82 18.10
N GLY A 44 -17.18 6.85 18.75
CA GLY A 44 -17.14 8.20 18.21
C GLY A 44 -18.43 8.99 18.35
N THR A 45 -19.43 8.46 19.07
CA THR A 45 -20.72 9.14 19.25
C THR A 45 -20.58 10.43 20.07
N ALA A 46 -21.34 11.46 19.69
CA ALA A 46 -21.42 12.71 20.44
C ALA A 46 -22.30 12.53 21.68
N VAL A 47 -21.78 12.92 22.86
CA VAL A 47 -22.45 12.81 24.15
C VAL A 47 -22.48 14.15 24.89
N SER A 48 -23.42 14.32 25.81
CA SER A 48 -23.66 15.60 26.53
C SER A 48 -22.52 15.93 27.48
N ARG A 49 -21.99 17.17 27.40
CA ARG A 49 -20.98 17.71 28.32
C ARG A 49 -21.51 17.84 29.76
N SER A 50 -22.78 18.16 29.91
CA SER A 50 -23.39 18.31 31.24
C SER A 50 -23.63 16.97 31.92
N THR A 51 -24.12 15.96 31.17
CA THR A 51 -24.38 14.62 31.69
C THR A 51 -23.08 13.89 32.06
N TYR A 52 -22.05 14.04 31.22
CA TYR A 52 -20.75 13.37 31.39
C TYR A 52 -19.65 14.38 31.71
N SER A 53 -19.93 15.31 32.63
CA SER A 53 -19.03 16.40 32.93
C SER A 53 -17.68 15.96 33.48
N ALA A 54 -17.64 14.87 34.28
CA ALA A 54 -16.38 14.29 34.75
C ALA A 54 -15.52 13.75 33.61
N LEU A 55 -16.11 13.05 32.65
CA LEU A 55 -15.41 12.57 31.46
C LEU A 55 -14.95 13.73 30.55
N PHE A 56 -15.84 14.72 30.37
CA PHE A 56 -15.49 15.91 29.59
C PHE A 56 -14.32 16.70 30.21
N ALA A 57 -14.23 16.76 31.54
CA ALA A 57 -13.10 17.41 32.22
C ALA A 57 -11.75 16.73 31.91
N ILE A 58 -11.76 15.41 31.60
CA ILE A 58 -10.55 14.63 31.34
C ILE A 58 -10.19 14.65 29.84
N ILE A 59 -11.14 14.33 28.97
CA ILE A 59 -10.83 14.15 27.53
C ILE A 59 -11.14 15.40 26.68
N GLY A 60 -11.97 16.31 27.19
CA GLY A 60 -12.35 17.54 26.49
C GLY A 60 -12.92 17.25 25.11
N THR A 61 -12.42 17.97 24.12
CA THR A 61 -12.77 17.80 22.69
C THR A 61 -11.70 17.04 21.90
N THR A 62 -10.80 16.33 22.56
CA THR A 62 -9.66 15.64 21.96
C THR A 62 -10.07 14.67 20.84
N TYR A 63 -11.21 14.00 21.00
CA TYR A 63 -11.74 13.04 20.03
C TYR A 63 -12.86 13.60 19.15
N GLY A 64 -13.18 14.87 19.30
CA GLY A 64 -14.16 15.62 18.53
C GLY A 64 -15.00 16.57 19.38
N ALA A 65 -15.36 17.70 18.79
CA ALA A 65 -16.08 18.77 19.50
C ALA A 65 -17.60 18.56 19.60
N GLY A 66 -18.13 17.49 18.99
CA GLY A 66 -19.57 17.30 18.89
C GLY A 66 -20.24 18.41 18.10
N ASP A 67 -21.26 19.05 18.69
CA ASP A 67 -21.94 20.22 18.15
C ASP A 67 -21.17 21.55 18.37
N GLY A 68 -20.00 21.47 18.97
CA GLY A 68 -19.17 22.63 19.32
C GLY A 68 -19.49 23.28 20.65
N SER A 69 -20.66 23.06 21.25
CA SER A 69 -21.11 23.77 22.45
C SER A 69 -21.59 22.86 23.59
N THR A 70 -22.48 21.91 23.32
CA THR A 70 -23.16 21.12 24.38
C THR A 70 -22.73 19.67 24.40
N THR A 71 -22.06 19.18 23.33
CA THR A 71 -21.64 17.80 23.20
C THR A 71 -20.12 17.69 22.92
N PHE A 72 -19.59 16.50 23.12
CA PHE A 72 -18.22 16.09 22.74
C PHE A 72 -18.25 14.64 22.30
N ASN A 73 -17.25 14.20 21.52
CA ASN A 73 -17.22 12.83 21.00
C ASN A 73 -16.43 11.90 21.93
N THR A 74 -16.93 10.67 22.08
CA THR A 74 -16.16 9.56 22.62
C THR A 74 -15.05 9.18 21.65
N PRO A 75 -13.95 8.52 22.09
CA PRO A 75 -12.98 7.92 21.17
C PRO A 75 -13.68 7.00 20.18
N ASN A 76 -13.20 6.94 18.93
CA ASN A 76 -13.70 5.97 17.95
C ASN A 76 -12.70 4.83 17.77
N LEU A 77 -13.01 3.68 18.34
CA LEU A 77 -12.25 2.44 18.22
C LEU A 77 -12.96 1.38 17.35
N ALA A 78 -14.11 1.73 16.72
CA ALA A 78 -14.72 0.86 15.73
C ALA A 78 -13.78 0.72 14.52
N ASP A 79 -13.46 -0.51 14.16
CA ASP A 79 -12.50 -0.87 13.10
C ASP A 79 -11.09 -0.27 13.27
N ASN A 80 -10.76 0.22 14.47
CA ASN A 80 -9.47 0.79 14.79
C ASN A 80 -8.74 -0.01 15.87
N THR A 81 -7.47 -0.28 15.66
CA THR A 81 -6.59 -0.87 16.67
C THR A 81 -5.93 0.25 17.48
N PRO A 82 -6.07 0.25 18.82
CA PRO A 82 -5.39 1.24 19.66
C PRO A 82 -3.87 1.08 19.57
N VAL A 83 -3.19 2.20 19.36
CA VAL A 83 -1.72 2.27 19.28
C VAL A 83 -1.22 3.28 20.30
N GLY A 84 -0.11 2.98 20.96
CA GLY A 84 0.52 3.89 21.90
C GLY A 84 0.91 5.23 21.26
N LYS A 85 0.62 6.34 21.95
CA LYS A 85 1.08 7.68 21.56
C LYS A 85 2.61 7.71 21.50
N SER A 86 3.16 8.40 20.52
CA SER A 86 4.60 8.63 20.37
C SER A 86 4.90 10.04 19.86
N GLY A 87 6.16 10.36 19.62
CA GLY A 87 6.55 11.63 18.99
C GLY A 87 6.01 11.81 17.57
N THR A 88 5.76 10.71 16.85
CA THR A 88 5.22 10.72 15.49
C THR A 88 3.73 10.38 15.40
N LYS A 89 3.13 9.89 16.48
CA LYS A 89 1.71 9.57 16.60
C LYS A 89 1.12 10.38 17.75
N ALA A 90 0.48 11.47 17.43
CA ALA A 90 -0.19 12.31 18.44
C ALA A 90 -1.40 11.57 19.04
N LEU A 91 -1.83 11.98 20.23
CA LEU A 91 -3.08 11.51 20.82
C LEU A 91 -4.26 11.80 19.88
N ALA A 92 -5.17 10.87 19.73
CA ALA A 92 -6.31 10.90 18.82
C ALA A 92 -5.99 10.94 17.31
N SER A 93 -4.72 10.83 16.90
CA SER A 93 -4.40 10.69 15.50
C SER A 93 -4.84 9.31 14.95
N THR A 94 -5.32 9.30 13.73
CA THR A 94 -5.75 8.09 13.02
C THR A 94 -4.83 7.83 11.83
N GLY A 95 -4.75 6.59 11.39
CA GLY A 95 -3.95 6.21 10.23
C GLY A 95 -3.97 4.70 9.99
N GLY A 96 -3.33 4.30 8.91
CA GLY A 96 -3.31 2.90 8.48
C GLY A 96 -4.40 2.60 7.45
N ALA A 97 -4.41 1.38 6.96
CA ALA A 97 -5.39 0.85 6.02
C ALA A 97 -5.57 -0.64 6.22
N ASN A 98 -6.77 -1.14 5.99
CA ASN A 98 -7.13 -2.56 6.09
C ASN A 98 -6.80 -3.34 4.82
N THR A 99 -6.48 -2.64 3.74
CA THR A 99 -6.11 -3.21 2.46
C THR A 99 -4.87 -2.53 1.90
N VAL A 100 -4.10 -3.28 1.13
CA VAL A 100 -3.03 -2.74 0.30
C VAL A 100 -3.37 -2.99 -1.17
N SER A 101 -3.29 -1.95 -1.97
CA SER A 101 -3.35 -2.08 -3.43
C SER A 101 -1.95 -1.89 -3.98
N SER A 102 -1.45 -2.90 -4.66
CA SER A 102 -0.16 -2.82 -5.33
C SER A 102 -0.36 -2.33 -6.75
N THR A 103 0.02 -1.09 -7.00
CA THR A 103 0.02 -0.51 -8.34
C THR A 103 1.44 -0.05 -8.67
N GLY A 104 1.85 -0.27 -9.88
CA GLY A 104 3.18 0.14 -10.31
C GLY A 104 3.25 0.29 -11.83
N ASN A 105 4.27 0.97 -12.27
CA ASN A 105 4.62 1.08 -13.67
C ASN A 105 5.99 0.42 -13.87
N VAL A 106 6.05 -0.55 -14.76
CA VAL A 106 7.31 -1.10 -15.24
C VAL A 106 7.67 -0.30 -16.50
N ALA A 107 8.60 0.60 -16.38
CA ALA A 107 9.10 1.39 -17.49
C ALA A 107 10.60 1.20 -17.63
N GLY A 108 11.05 1.18 -18.85
CA GLY A 108 12.48 1.05 -19.14
C GLY A 108 12.73 0.88 -20.65
N SER A 109 13.98 0.74 -20.98
CA SER A 109 14.39 0.40 -22.34
C SER A 109 15.36 -0.78 -22.27
N THR A 110 15.35 -1.60 -23.30
CA THR A 110 16.41 -2.60 -23.47
C THR A 110 17.73 -1.88 -23.74
N ALA A 111 18.84 -2.49 -23.35
CA ALA A 111 20.15 -2.00 -23.77
C ALA A 111 20.23 -1.96 -25.32
N ASN A 112 21.00 -1.00 -25.84
CA ASN A 112 21.30 -0.94 -27.27
C ASN A 112 21.85 -2.30 -27.73
N ALA A 113 21.19 -2.91 -28.71
CA ALA A 113 21.63 -4.12 -29.34
C ALA A 113 21.95 -3.84 -30.80
N THR A 114 23.13 -4.25 -31.25
CA THR A 114 23.49 -4.34 -32.67
C THR A 114 23.29 -5.77 -33.10
N LEU A 115 22.61 -5.98 -34.21
CA LEU A 115 22.49 -7.32 -34.78
C LEU A 115 23.85 -7.77 -35.29
N SER A 116 24.31 -8.91 -34.82
CA SER A 116 25.46 -9.58 -35.38
C SER A 116 25.07 -10.29 -36.69
N GLU A 117 26.06 -10.56 -37.53
CA GLU A 117 25.84 -11.27 -38.81
C GLU A 117 25.15 -12.62 -38.61
N ALA A 118 25.44 -13.32 -37.51
CA ALA A 118 24.80 -14.59 -37.15
C ALA A 118 23.30 -14.47 -36.80
N GLN A 119 22.82 -13.27 -36.45
CA GLN A 119 21.42 -13.00 -36.11
C GLN A 119 20.58 -12.56 -37.33
N LEU A 120 21.24 -12.33 -38.49
CA LEU A 120 20.57 -12.04 -39.75
C LEU A 120 20.15 -13.35 -40.42
N ALA A 121 18.96 -13.33 -41.02
CA ALA A 121 18.55 -14.46 -41.85
C ALA A 121 19.53 -14.64 -43.00
N SER A 122 19.90 -15.88 -43.26
CA SER A 122 20.76 -16.22 -44.43
C SER A 122 20.07 -15.76 -45.73
N HIS A 123 20.70 -14.86 -46.44
CA HIS A 123 20.22 -14.37 -47.74
C HIS A 123 21.37 -14.21 -48.71
N ALA A 124 21.09 -14.33 -50.01
CA ALA A 124 22.05 -14.19 -51.07
C ALA A 124 21.62 -13.06 -52.03
N HIS A 125 22.58 -12.31 -52.51
CA HIS A 125 22.35 -11.33 -53.54
C HIS A 125 22.83 -11.89 -54.88
N ASN A 126 21.94 -12.02 -55.85
CA ASN A 126 22.28 -12.33 -57.21
C ASN A 126 22.58 -11.06 -57.99
N GLN A 127 23.81 -10.88 -58.37
CA GLN A 127 24.20 -9.81 -59.29
C GLN A 127 24.21 -10.31 -60.74
N THR A 128 23.36 -9.73 -61.54
CA THR A 128 23.43 -9.96 -63.01
C THR A 128 24.41 -8.96 -63.61
N ALA A 129 25.62 -9.40 -63.87
CA ALA A 129 26.54 -8.53 -64.57
C ALA A 129 26.07 -8.38 -66.04
N PRO A 130 26.02 -7.16 -66.57
CA PRO A 130 25.71 -6.97 -68.00
C PRO A 130 26.83 -7.66 -68.84
N VAL A 131 26.43 -8.55 -69.74
CA VAL A 131 27.34 -9.11 -70.68
C VAL A 131 27.72 -8.05 -71.71
N VAL A 132 28.90 -7.47 -71.56
CA VAL A 132 29.40 -6.52 -72.55
C VAL A 132 29.76 -7.39 -73.81
N GLY A 133 28.92 -7.27 -74.76
CA GLY A 133 29.16 -7.95 -76.04
C GLY A 133 30.51 -7.55 -76.65
N SER A 134 31.25 -8.50 -77.06
CA SER A 134 32.49 -8.30 -77.82
C SER A 134 32.15 -7.57 -79.16
N PRO A 135 32.82 -6.45 -79.48
CA PRO A 135 32.54 -5.73 -80.70
C PRO A 135 32.90 -6.49 -82.04
N ASN A 136 33.37 -7.75 -81.96
CA ASN A 136 33.68 -8.58 -83.11
C ASN A 136 32.93 -9.90 -82.99
N GLY A 137 31.77 -9.99 -83.55
CA GLY A 137 30.90 -11.09 -84.02
C GLY A 137 31.25 -12.55 -83.70
N GLY A 138 31.92 -12.83 -82.61
CA GLY A 138 32.23 -14.15 -82.15
C GLY A 138 31.22 -14.60 -81.06
N SER A 139 30.72 -15.84 -81.31
CA SER A 139 29.77 -16.51 -80.43
C SER A 139 30.15 -16.39 -78.93
N PRO A 140 29.24 -16.11 -78.07
CA PRO A 140 29.54 -16.02 -76.66
C PRO A 140 29.62 -17.40 -76.02
N THR A 141 30.72 -18.11 -76.29
CA THR A 141 31.08 -19.26 -75.46
C THR A 141 31.98 -18.75 -74.34
N GLY A 142 31.33 -18.39 -73.32
CA GLY A 142 31.61 -18.44 -71.91
C GLY A 142 32.85 -17.92 -71.38
N GLY A 143 33.55 -17.55 -71.03
CA GLY A 143 34.71 -17.32 -70.17
C GLY A 143 34.93 -15.85 -69.89
N PHE A 144 34.79 -15.44 -68.63
CA PHE A 144 35.36 -14.20 -68.13
C PHE A 144 36.90 -14.29 -68.34
N TYR A 145 37.39 -13.85 -69.46
CA TYR A 145 38.84 -13.60 -69.69
C TYR A 145 39.11 -12.13 -69.46
N GLY A 146 39.34 -11.82 -68.23
CA GLY A 146 39.86 -10.54 -67.85
C GLY A 146 40.44 -10.68 -66.43
N SER A 147 41.73 -10.78 -66.41
CA SER A 147 42.60 -10.84 -65.22
C SER A 147 42.58 -9.55 -64.44
N ASN A 148 41.43 -8.95 -64.26
CA ASN A 148 41.27 -7.85 -63.32
C ASN A 148 40.15 -8.28 -62.37
N ASN A 149 40.52 -8.72 -61.21
CA ASN A 149 39.62 -8.84 -60.06
C ASN A 149 38.91 -7.50 -59.81
N ARG A 150 37.87 -7.26 -60.62
CA ARG A 150 36.95 -6.19 -60.27
C ARG A 150 36.12 -6.71 -59.11
N SER A 151 36.54 -6.37 -57.90
CA SER A 151 35.69 -6.45 -56.76
C SER A 151 34.53 -5.51 -57.02
N LEU A 152 33.37 -6.03 -57.36
CA LEU A 152 32.12 -5.30 -57.35
C LEU A 152 31.79 -5.09 -55.89
N ALA A 153 32.14 -3.91 -55.39
CA ALA A 153 31.75 -3.54 -54.06
C ALA A 153 30.22 -3.41 -54.02
N VAL A 154 29.57 -4.33 -53.40
CA VAL A 154 28.16 -4.16 -53.00
C VAL A 154 28.19 -3.18 -51.87
N SER A 155 27.58 -2.00 -52.06
CA SER A 155 27.50 -1.02 -50.96
C SER A 155 26.72 -1.66 -49.82
N SER A 156 27.31 -1.62 -48.66
CA SER A 156 26.62 -2.03 -47.43
C SER A 156 25.45 -1.13 -47.19
N THR A 157 24.25 -1.69 -47.05
CA THR A 157 23.07 -0.93 -46.68
C THR A 157 22.79 -1.22 -45.21
N GLY A 158 22.71 -0.19 -44.43
CA GLY A 158 22.50 -0.25 -42.96
C GLY A 158 23.55 0.55 -42.21
N SER A 159 23.18 1.22 -41.19
CA SER A 159 24.08 2.06 -40.41
C SER A 159 24.90 1.31 -39.34
N GLY A 160 24.55 0.05 -39.07
CA GLY A 160 25.10 -0.71 -37.95
C GLY A 160 24.73 -0.08 -36.58
N SER A 161 23.79 0.86 -36.58
CA SER A 161 23.36 1.53 -35.33
C SER A 161 22.54 0.57 -34.47
N GLY A 162 22.85 0.53 -33.21
CA GLY A 162 22.04 -0.21 -32.24
C GLY A 162 20.65 0.43 -32.11
N HIS A 163 19.68 -0.42 -31.89
CA HIS A 163 18.32 0.01 -31.57
C HIS A 163 17.89 -0.53 -30.20
N LEU A 164 16.93 0.14 -29.58
CA LEU A 164 16.37 -0.24 -28.29
C LEU A 164 14.86 -0.37 -28.40
N HIS A 165 14.28 -1.16 -27.54
CA HIS A 165 12.84 -1.27 -27.40
C HIS A 165 12.42 -0.62 -26.09
N ASN A 166 11.52 0.32 -26.17
CA ASN A 166 10.88 0.86 -24.99
C ASN A 166 9.87 -0.16 -24.46
N MET A 167 9.97 -0.45 -23.17
CA MET A 167 9.02 -1.31 -22.50
C MET A 167 8.25 -0.47 -21.48
N SER A 168 6.93 -0.50 -21.56
CA SER A 168 6.05 0.08 -20.56
C SER A 168 4.91 -0.89 -20.29
N ALA A 169 4.71 -1.20 -19.03
CA ALA A 169 3.58 -1.98 -18.58
C ALA A 169 3.07 -1.41 -17.26
N ASN A 170 1.77 -1.28 -17.15
CA ASN A 170 1.14 -0.95 -15.88
C ASN A 170 0.81 -2.26 -15.15
N PHE A 171 1.27 -2.37 -13.93
CA PHE A 171 0.86 -3.43 -13.03
C PHE A 171 -0.22 -2.89 -12.10
N SER A 172 -1.38 -3.53 -12.09
CA SER A 172 -2.45 -3.27 -11.12
C SER A 172 -2.81 -4.59 -10.47
N GLY A 173 -2.53 -4.69 -9.19
CA GLY A 173 -2.95 -5.82 -8.37
C GLY A 173 -4.29 -5.54 -7.70
N ASP A 174 -5.04 -6.59 -7.37
CA ASP A 174 -6.24 -6.48 -6.56
C ASP A 174 -5.90 -6.02 -5.15
N ALA A 175 -6.82 -5.25 -4.56
CA ALA A 175 -6.69 -4.86 -3.17
C ALA A 175 -6.75 -6.10 -2.27
N THR A 176 -5.69 -6.34 -1.53
CA THR A 176 -5.59 -7.50 -0.63
C THR A 176 -5.73 -7.03 0.81
N SER A 177 -6.51 -7.75 1.62
CA SER A 177 -6.58 -7.51 3.05
C SER A 177 -5.24 -7.77 3.71
N VAL A 178 -4.78 -6.81 4.51
CA VAL A 178 -3.59 -6.94 5.36
C VAL A 178 -3.94 -7.16 6.83
N LEU A 179 -5.24 -7.35 7.11
CA LEU A 179 -5.69 -7.67 8.46
C LEU A 179 -5.23 -9.07 8.85
N GLN A 180 -4.65 -9.16 10.03
CA GLN A 180 -4.39 -10.44 10.69
C GLN A 180 -5.72 -11.03 11.19
N PRO A 181 -5.79 -12.36 11.45
CA PRO A 181 -6.94 -12.94 12.13
C PRO A 181 -7.25 -12.16 13.41
N TYR A 182 -8.49 -11.75 13.61
CA TYR A 182 -8.91 -10.91 14.72
C TYR A 182 -10.20 -11.42 15.36
N LEU A 183 -10.43 -11.02 16.60
CA LEU A 183 -11.69 -11.14 17.30
C LEU A 183 -12.17 -9.72 17.65
N ALA A 184 -13.36 -9.36 17.19
CA ALA A 184 -13.95 -8.07 17.49
C ALA A 184 -14.49 -8.02 18.91
N LEU A 185 -14.13 -6.98 19.64
CA LEU A 185 -14.64 -6.64 20.97
C LEU A 185 -15.11 -5.18 20.96
N ILE A 186 -16.03 -4.84 21.85
CA ILE A 186 -16.39 -3.45 22.07
C ILE A 186 -15.32 -2.81 22.98
N TYR A 187 -14.92 -1.58 22.70
CA TYR A 187 -14.16 -0.77 23.65
C TYR A 187 -15.09 0.16 24.37
N ILE A 188 -14.96 0.24 25.69
CA ILE A 188 -15.79 1.07 26.57
C ILE A 188 -14.92 2.06 27.34
N ILE A 189 -15.44 3.24 27.61
CA ILE A 189 -14.78 4.28 28.41
C ILE A 189 -15.58 4.56 29.69
N LYS A 190 -14.90 4.63 30.82
CA LYS A 190 -15.50 4.96 32.10
C LYS A 190 -15.94 6.43 32.13
N THR A 191 -17.20 6.67 32.53
CA THR A 191 -17.80 8.01 32.67
C THR A 191 -17.70 8.55 34.09
#